data_1b957c84b25bd027d8ea54f388edf421
#
_entry.id   1b957c84b25bd027d8ea54f388edf421
#
_cell.length_a   1.000
_cell.length_b   1.000
_cell.length_c   1.000
_cell.angle_alpha   90.00
_cell.angle_beta   90.00
_cell.angle_gamma   90.00
#
_symmetry.space_group_name_H-M   'P 1'
#
loop_
_entity.id
_entity.type
_entity.pdbx_description
1 polymer ?
#
loop_
_entity_poly.entity_id
_entity_poly.type
_entity_poly.pdbx_seq_one_letter_code
_entity_poly.pdbx_strand_id
1 'polypeptide(L)'
;MRLALSFIISFLIFNATESFSQKKITWDDLSDVEFKEKFVKSVDAYYLFPEFGPTVKAMNGKEISIAGYMLVMDPGGDFFVLSKGPFASCFFCGAAGPETIIEVQFKDKKHKKYKMDDKVVLKGRLKLNTEDIEHCNYILEDASEL
;
A
#
# COMPACT_ATOMS: atom_id res chain seq x y z
N MET A 1 17.85 26.13 -52.65
CA MET A 1 18.56 25.54 -51.51
C MET A 1 18.18 26.28 -50.22
N ARG A 2 16.86 26.27 -49.86
CA ARG A 2 16.30 26.98 -48.67
C ARG A 2 15.08 26.27 -48.06
N LEU A 3 14.89 24.99 -48.32
CA LEU A 3 13.69 24.23 -47.87
C LEU A 3 13.99 22.98 -47.03
N ALA A 4 15.24 22.77 -46.62
CA ALA A 4 15.63 21.57 -45.85
C ALA A 4 15.91 21.80 -44.35
N LEU A 5 15.76 23.04 -43.85
CA LEU A 5 16.12 23.37 -42.47
C LEU A 5 14.93 23.46 -41.50
N SER A 6 13.69 23.27 -41.97
CA SER A 6 12.48 23.47 -41.18
C SER A 6 11.89 22.18 -40.58
N PHE A 7 12.44 21.00 -40.86
CA PHE A 7 11.87 19.72 -40.43
C PHE A 7 12.58 19.08 -39.21
N ILE A 8 13.68 19.66 -38.73
CA ILE A 8 14.47 19.08 -37.62
C ILE A 8 14.08 19.60 -36.23
N ILE A 9 13.29 20.67 -36.16
CA ILE A 9 12.94 21.30 -34.86
C ILE A 9 11.67 20.70 -34.24
N SER A 10 10.90 19.88 -34.94
CA SER A 10 9.62 19.35 -34.46
C SER A 10 9.68 18.02 -33.70
N PHE A 11 10.88 17.42 -33.50
CA PHE A 11 11.00 16.10 -32.82
C PHE A 11 11.61 16.13 -31.41
N LEU A 12 11.76 17.32 -30.84
CA LEU A 12 12.39 17.52 -29.53
C LEU A 12 11.37 17.80 -28.41
N ILE A 13 10.11 17.40 -28.59
CA ILE A 13 9.10 17.69 -27.57
C ILE A 13 8.50 16.39 -27.09
N PHE A 14 8.58 16.19 -25.79
CA PHE A 14 7.80 15.26 -24.98
C PHE A 14 8.43 13.92 -24.59
N ASN A 15 9.60 14.00 -23.97
CA ASN A 15 9.82 13.10 -22.84
C ASN A 15 9.44 13.85 -21.55
N ALA A 16 8.15 14.06 -21.33
CA ALA A 16 7.65 14.31 -19.98
C ALA A 16 7.82 12.99 -19.21
N THR A 17 8.97 12.78 -18.61
CA THR A 17 9.10 11.85 -17.51
C THR A 17 8.15 12.37 -16.44
N GLU A 18 6.99 11.72 -16.30
CA GLU A 18 6.18 11.88 -15.12
C GLU A 18 7.09 11.50 -13.94
N SER A 19 7.66 12.51 -13.30
CA SER A 19 8.31 12.34 -12.01
C SER A 19 7.21 11.88 -11.05
N PHE A 20 7.08 10.58 -10.90
CA PHE A 20 6.22 9.99 -9.87
C PHE A 20 6.79 10.45 -8.53
N SER A 21 6.29 11.59 -8.07
CA SER A 21 6.66 12.12 -6.75
C SER A 21 6.11 11.16 -5.70
N GLN A 22 7.01 10.35 -5.15
CA GLN A 22 6.72 9.51 -3.99
C GLN A 22 6.16 10.37 -2.86
N LYS A 23 4.91 10.13 -2.47
CA LYS A 23 4.28 10.86 -1.37
C LYS A 23 4.57 10.15 -0.05
N LYS A 24 5.30 10.80 0.86
CA LYS A 24 5.39 10.34 2.24
C LYS A 24 4.04 10.56 2.92
N ILE A 25 3.47 9.49 3.45
CA ILE A 25 2.21 9.52 4.19
C ILE A 25 2.40 9.05 5.64
N THR A 26 1.42 9.34 6.46
CA THR A 26 1.27 8.87 7.83
C THR A 26 0.08 7.93 7.95
N TRP A 27 -0.04 7.23 9.08
CA TRP A 27 -1.19 6.38 9.36
C TRP A 27 -2.50 7.17 9.46
N ASP A 28 -2.43 8.44 9.86
CA ASP A 28 -3.62 9.30 9.95
C ASP A 28 -4.16 9.66 8.57
N ASP A 29 -3.32 9.67 7.52
CA ASP A 29 -3.78 9.84 6.13
C ASP A 29 -4.64 8.65 5.64
N LEU A 30 -4.54 7.48 6.28
CA LEU A 30 -5.31 6.27 5.97
C LEU A 30 -6.62 6.16 6.77
N SER A 31 -6.86 7.05 7.73
CA SER A 31 -7.99 6.98 8.67
C SER A 31 -9.33 7.48 8.09
N ASP A 32 -9.33 8.07 6.88
CA ASP A 32 -10.55 8.49 6.18
C ASP A 32 -11.28 7.28 5.58
N VAL A 33 -11.86 6.44 6.46
CA VAL A 33 -12.54 5.19 6.11
C VAL A 33 -13.59 4.85 7.15
N GLU A 34 -14.73 4.32 6.73
CA GLU A 34 -15.74 3.69 7.58
C GLU A 34 -15.78 2.20 7.29
N PHE A 35 -15.94 1.37 8.32
CA PHE A 35 -16.06 -0.07 8.17
C PHE A 35 -17.50 -0.51 8.41
N LYS A 36 -18.05 -1.27 7.46
CA LYS A 36 -19.40 -1.85 7.56
C LYS A 36 -19.31 -3.36 7.66
N GLU A 37 -19.95 -3.90 8.69
CA GLU A 37 -20.06 -5.33 8.87
C GLU A 37 -21.03 -5.92 7.85
N LYS A 38 -20.59 -6.96 7.12
CA LYS A 38 -21.42 -7.69 6.17
C LYS A 38 -21.21 -9.20 6.35
N PHE A 39 -22.31 -9.95 6.27
CA PHE A 39 -22.27 -11.42 6.32
C PHE A 39 -21.81 -11.99 4.98
N VAL A 40 -20.75 -12.79 5.00
CA VAL A 40 -20.19 -13.46 3.81
C VAL A 40 -20.57 -14.93 3.83
N LYS A 41 -21.53 -15.31 2.99
CA LYS A 41 -22.11 -16.68 2.95
C LYS A 41 -21.09 -17.76 2.63
N SER A 42 -20.07 -17.47 1.82
CA SER A 42 -19.07 -18.46 1.40
C SER A 42 -18.20 -18.98 2.53
N VAL A 43 -18.03 -18.20 3.60
CA VAL A 43 -17.22 -18.52 4.77
C VAL A 43 -18.03 -18.54 6.08
N ASP A 44 -19.35 -18.32 5.98
CA ASP A 44 -20.31 -18.33 7.11
C ASP A 44 -19.89 -17.41 8.27
N ALA A 45 -19.43 -16.19 7.94
CA ALA A 45 -18.90 -15.24 8.92
C ALA A 45 -19.19 -13.79 8.54
N TYR A 46 -19.10 -12.89 9.55
CA TYR A 46 -19.15 -11.45 9.33
C TYR A 46 -17.76 -10.89 9.10
N TYR A 47 -17.64 -10.00 8.11
CA TYR A 47 -16.40 -9.29 7.78
C TYR A 47 -16.63 -7.79 7.75
N LEU A 48 -15.58 -7.03 8.06
CA LEU A 48 -15.57 -5.57 7.97
C LEU A 48 -15.15 -5.15 6.57
N PHE A 49 -16.06 -4.53 5.82
CA PHE A 49 -15.81 -3.98 4.50
C PHE A 49 -15.60 -2.47 4.57
N PRO A 50 -14.55 -1.93 3.93
CA PRO A 50 -14.24 -0.52 3.98
C PRO A 50 -15.11 0.30 3.03
N GLU A 51 -15.56 1.46 3.49
CA GLU A 51 -16.04 2.56 2.67
C GLU A 51 -15.01 3.70 2.76
N PHE A 52 -14.05 3.67 1.84
CA PHE A 52 -12.97 4.66 1.81
C PHE A 52 -13.50 6.06 1.50
N GLY A 53 -13.03 7.06 2.23
CA GLY A 53 -13.29 8.45 1.97
C GLY A 53 -12.43 9.02 0.83
N PRO A 54 -12.67 10.28 0.44
CA PRO A 54 -12.01 10.90 -0.69
C PRO A 54 -10.49 11.02 -0.53
N THR A 55 -10.00 11.22 0.69
CA THR A 55 -8.56 11.35 0.98
C THR A 55 -7.82 10.05 0.67
N VAL A 56 -8.35 8.93 1.16
CA VAL A 56 -7.77 7.60 0.92
C VAL A 56 -7.94 7.20 -0.54
N LYS A 57 -9.11 7.39 -1.14
CA LYS A 57 -9.34 7.10 -2.57
C LYS A 57 -8.38 7.82 -3.49
N ALA A 58 -8.01 9.07 -3.17
CA ALA A 58 -7.06 9.84 -3.96
C ALA A 58 -5.64 9.25 -3.97
N MET A 59 -5.30 8.37 -3.03
CA MET A 59 -4.00 7.70 -2.95
C MET A 59 -3.99 6.33 -3.65
N ASN A 60 -5.14 5.80 -4.05
CA ASN A 60 -5.21 4.50 -4.74
C ASN A 60 -4.40 4.52 -6.05
N GLY A 61 -3.56 3.51 -6.23
CA GLY A 61 -2.67 3.37 -7.39
C GLY A 61 -1.45 4.29 -7.39
N LYS A 62 -1.25 5.11 -6.35
CA LYS A 62 -0.10 6.03 -6.26
C LYS A 62 1.05 5.42 -5.47
N GLU A 63 2.26 5.86 -5.81
CA GLU A 63 3.46 5.50 -5.07
C GLU A 63 3.53 6.31 -3.78
N ILE A 64 3.61 5.59 -2.66
CA ILE A 64 3.68 6.17 -1.31
C ILE A 64 4.89 5.64 -0.57
N SER A 65 5.27 6.33 0.53
CA SER A 65 6.13 5.75 1.56
C SER A 65 5.52 5.96 2.94
N ILE A 66 5.67 4.95 3.80
CA ILE A 66 5.11 4.93 5.14
C ILE A 66 6.04 4.17 6.09
N ALA A 67 6.16 4.67 7.31
CA ALA A 67 6.91 4.03 8.39
C ALA A 67 5.99 3.17 9.26
N GLY A 68 6.49 2.03 9.72
CA GLY A 68 5.72 1.14 10.61
C GLY A 68 6.55 0.02 11.20
N TYR A 69 5.85 -0.94 11.77
CA TYR A 69 6.39 -2.16 12.34
C TYR A 69 6.09 -3.33 11.41
N MET A 70 7.12 -4.09 11.03
CA MET A 70 6.96 -5.28 10.21
C MET A 70 6.39 -6.42 11.04
N LEU A 71 5.29 -7.00 10.60
CA LEU A 71 4.72 -8.21 11.17
C LEU A 71 4.93 -9.36 10.18
N VAL A 72 5.56 -10.44 10.63
CA VAL A 72 5.74 -11.68 9.86
C VAL A 72 4.63 -12.63 10.29
N MET A 73 3.61 -12.79 9.45
CA MET A 73 2.35 -13.42 9.82
C MET A 73 2.29 -14.92 9.58
N ASP A 74 3.23 -15.45 8.83
CA ASP A 74 3.32 -16.89 8.55
C ASP A 74 4.71 -17.44 8.86
N PRO A 75 4.83 -18.74 9.21
CA PRO A 75 6.12 -19.39 9.51
C PRO A 75 7.07 -19.48 8.30
N GLY A 76 6.53 -19.44 7.07
CA GLY A 76 7.30 -19.44 5.82
C GLY A 76 7.98 -18.12 5.54
N GLY A 77 7.46 -17.04 6.16
CA GLY A 77 7.94 -15.68 5.93
C GLY A 77 7.56 -15.11 4.57
N ASP A 78 6.40 -15.54 4.04
CA ASP A 78 5.88 -15.07 2.74
C ASP A 78 4.71 -14.09 2.89
N PHE A 79 4.07 -14.04 4.08
CA PHE A 79 2.99 -13.09 4.36
C PHE A 79 3.45 -12.04 5.37
N PHE A 80 3.56 -10.81 4.86
CA PHE A 80 4.02 -9.65 5.61
C PHE A 80 2.93 -8.59 5.74
N VAL A 81 2.87 -7.98 6.91
CA VAL A 81 2.01 -6.84 7.19
C VAL A 81 2.83 -5.72 7.81
N LEU A 82 2.68 -4.50 7.29
CA LEU A 82 3.16 -3.29 7.96
C LEU A 82 2.07 -2.79 8.90
N SER A 83 2.41 -2.50 10.15
CA SER A 83 1.49 -2.05 11.18
C SER A 83 1.88 -0.71 11.78
N LYS A 84 0.88 0.10 12.18
CA LYS A 84 1.05 1.36 12.92
C LYS A 84 1.74 1.14 14.27
N GLY A 85 1.42 0.04 14.94
CA GLY A 85 1.97 -0.34 16.25
C GLY A 85 2.65 -1.70 16.21
N PRO A 86 3.42 -2.06 17.25
CA PRO A 86 3.99 -3.39 17.39
C PRO A 86 2.90 -4.47 17.50
N PHE A 87 3.27 -5.74 17.29
CA PHE A 87 2.34 -6.86 17.27
C PHE A 87 1.36 -6.89 18.47
N ALA A 88 1.85 -6.65 19.67
CA ALA A 88 1.03 -6.66 20.89
C ALA A 88 -0.08 -5.59 20.93
N SER A 89 -0.02 -4.56 20.08
CA SER A 89 -1.00 -3.47 20.01
C SER A 89 -1.56 -3.26 18.60
N CYS A 90 -1.43 -4.25 17.71
CA CYS A 90 -1.91 -4.16 16.33
C CYS A 90 -3.36 -4.63 16.18
N PHE A 91 -3.89 -4.53 14.97
CA PHE A 91 -5.22 -5.00 14.58
C PHE A 91 -5.48 -6.47 14.97
N PHE A 92 -4.52 -7.37 14.72
CA PHE A 92 -4.67 -8.81 14.97
C PHE A 92 -4.83 -9.16 16.46
N CYS A 93 -4.43 -8.26 17.36
CA CYS A 93 -4.65 -8.39 18.81
C CYS A 93 -5.93 -7.68 19.27
N GLY A 94 -6.73 -7.12 18.36
CA GLY A 94 -7.96 -6.39 18.66
C GLY A 94 -7.75 -5.02 19.33
N ALA A 95 -6.52 -4.49 19.29
CA ALA A 95 -6.18 -3.21 19.91
C ALA A 95 -6.35 -2.01 18.97
N ALA A 96 -6.56 -2.25 17.65
CA ALA A 96 -6.65 -1.20 16.63
C ALA A 96 -7.59 -1.63 15.50
N GLY A 97 -8.00 -0.69 14.64
CA GLY A 97 -8.86 -0.96 13.49
C GLY A 97 -8.06 -1.44 12.25
N PRO A 98 -8.77 -1.95 11.22
CA PRO A 98 -8.14 -2.45 10.00
C PRO A 98 -7.35 -1.38 9.22
N GLU A 99 -7.63 -0.09 9.45
CA GLU A 99 -6.91 1.04 8.86
C GLU A 99 -5.47 1.21 9.38
N THR A 100 -5.10 0.44 10.40
CA THR A 100 -3.77 0.48 11.03
C THR A 100 -2.82 -0.60 10.51
N ILE A 101 -3.23 -1.34 9.50
CA ILE A 101 -2.41 -2.39 8.86
C ILE A 101 -2.41 -2.28 7.33
N ILE A 102 -1.31 -2.65 6.72
CA ILE A 102 -1.12 -2.72 5.26
C ILE A 102 -0.46 -4.06 4.93
N GLU A 103 -1.07 -4.86 4.06
CA GLU A 103 -0.42 -6.04 3.48
C GLU A 103 0.74 -5.61 2.61
N VAL A 104 1.88 -6.27 2.74
CA VAL A 104 3.10 -5.93 2.00
C VAL A 104 3.40 -6.98 0.95
N GLN A 105 3.37 -6.58 -0.32
CA GLN A 105 3.75 -7.40 -1.46
C GLN A 105 5.08 -6.88 -2.02
N PHE A 106 6.18 -7.55 -1.69
CA PHE A 106 7.51 -7.11 -2.10
C PHE A 106 7.72 -7.26 -3.61
N LYS A 107 8.37 -6.26 -4.20
CA LYS A 107 8.78 -6.27 -5.61
C LYS A 107 9.78 -7.39 -5.90
N ASP A 108 10.73 -7.60 -4.99
CA ASP A 108 11.75 -8.64 -5.09
C ASP A 108 11.47 -9.74 -4.06
N LYS A 109 11.34 -10.98 -4.53
CA LYS A 109 11.23 -12.16 -3.65
C LYS A 109 12.48 -12.42 -2.81
N LYS A 110 13.63 -11.83 -3.18
CA LYS A 110 14.89 -11.88 -2.43
C LYS A 110 15.07 -10.70 -1.47
N HIS A 111 13.96 -10.18 -0.92
CA HIS A 111 14.03 -9.16 0.12
C HIS A 111 14.81 -9.65 1.35
N LYS A 112 15.25 -8.73 2.21
CA LYS A 112 15.90 -9.10 3.47
C LYS A 112 14.93 -9.89 4.36
N LYS A 113 15.47 -10.71 5.26
CA LYS A 113 14.67 -11.39 6.28
C LYS A 113 14.28 -10.38 7.37
N TYR A 114 12.99 -10.20 7.55
CA TYR A 114 12.43 -9.36 8.60
C TYR A 114 12.15 -10.19 9.85
N LYS A 115 12.23 -9.53 11.01
CA LYS A 115 11.77 -10.06 12.29
C LYS A 115 10.48 -9.35 12.70
N MET A 116 9.72 -10.01 13.59
CA MET A 116 8.57 -9.39 14.22
C MET A 116 8.97 -8.07 14.88
N ASP A 117 8.18 -7.02 14.63
CA ASP A 117 8.36 -5.67 15.17
C ASP A 117 9.60 -4.90 14.67
N ASP A 118 10.26 -5.36 13.61
CA ASP A 118 11.28 -4.54 12.94
C ASP A 118 10.68 -3.21 12.47
N LYS A 119 11.28 -2.09 12.89
CA LYS A 119 10.89 -0.76 12.42
C LYS A 119 11.46 -0.51 11.04
N VAL A 120 10.58 -0.21 10.09
CA VAL A 120 10.96 -0.01 8.69
C VAL A 120 10.23 1.18 8.08
N VAL A 121 10.77 1.70 6.98
CA VAL A 121 10.09 2.61 6.08
C VAL A 121 9.98 1.90 4.74
N LEU A 122 8.76 1.62 4.31
CA LEU A 122 8.50 1.00 3.03
C LEU A 122 7.98 2.02 2.03
N LYS A 123 8.32 1.81 0.76
CA LYS A 123 7.70 2.46 -0.39
C LYS A 123 7.08 1.42 -1.31
N GLY A 124 6.04 1.82 -2.02
CA GLY A 124 5.36 0.98 -3.00
C GLY A 124 4.08 1.63 -3.48
N ARG A 125 3.35 0.94 -4.33
CA ARG A 125 2.07 1.41 -4.86
C ARG A 125 0.94 1.01 -3.92
N LEU A 126 0.19 1.99 -3.40
CA LEU A 126 -0.97 1.72 -2.55
C LEU A 126 -2.13 1.21 -3.41
N LYS A 127 -2.67 0.06 -3.05
CA LYS A 127 -3.89 -0.52 -3.61
C LYS A 127 -4.94 -0.64 -2.50
N LEU A 128 -6.14 -0.19 -2.80
CA LEU A 128 -7.30 -0.33 -1.92
C LEU A 128 -8.09 -1.57 -2.30
N ASN A 129 -8.41 -2.39 -1.31
CA ASN A 129 -9.21 -3.59 -1.46
C ASN A 129 -10.53 -3.42 -0.72
N THR A 130 -11.64 -3.53 -1.44
CA THR A 130 -12.99 -3.33 -0.92
C THR A 130 -13.83 -4.60 -0.81
N GLU A 131 -13.39 -5.71 -1.39
CA GLU A 131 -14.24 -6.89 -1.58
C GLU A 131 -13.56 -8.23 -1.27
N ASP A 132 -12.25 -8.32 -1.47
CA ASP A 132 -11.50 -9.57 -1.31
C ASP A 132 -11.15 -9.79 0.16
N ILE A 133 -11.80 -10.78 0.77
CA ILE A 133 -11.63 -11.12 2.19
C ILE A 133 -10.33 -11.87 2.50
N GLU A 134 -9.61 -12.35 1.47
CA GLU A 134 -8.34 -13.05 1.63
C GLU A 134 -7.15 -12.08 1.78
N HIS A 135 -7.37 -10.79 1.50
CA HIS A 135 -6.37 -9.74 1.57
C HIS A 135 -6.75 -8.62 2.54
N CYS A 136 -5.76 -7.89 3.04
CA CYS A 136 -6.02 -6.68 3.83
C CYS A 136 -6.70 -5.59 2.98
N ASN A 137 -7.38 -4.65 3.64
CA ASN A 137 -8.06 -3.55 2.96
C ASN A 137 -7.08 -2.56 2.30
N TYR A 138 -5.86 -2.48 2.80
CA TYR A 138 -4.75 -1.74 2.23
C TYR A 138 -3.65 -2.72 1.83
N ILE A 139 -3.15 -2.59 0.60
CA ILE A 139 -2.08 -3.44 0.06
C ILE A 139 -1.00 -2.51 -0.49
N LEU A 140 0.24 -2.75 -0.14
CA LEU A 140 1.40 -2.07 -0.69
C LEU A 140 2.06 -2.98 -1.72
N GLU A 141 1.73 -2.76 -3.00
CA GLU A 141 2.29 -3.52 -4.12
C GLU A 141 3.68 -3.01 -4.50
N ASP A 142 4.51 -3.88 -5.08
CA ASP A 142 5.88 -3.58 -5.50
C ASP A 142 6.73 -2.94 -4.39
N ALA A 143 6.50 -3.38 -3.15
CA ALA A 143 7.12 -2.81 -1.96
C ALA A 143 8.63 -2.98 -1.93
N SER A 144 9.33 -1.98 -1.44
CA SER A 144 10.76 -2.01 -1.10
C SER A 144 11.06 -1.14 0.11
N GLU A 145 12.09 -1.51 0.87
CA GLU A 145 12.57 -0.71 2.00
C GLU A 145 13.40 0.48 1.51
N LEU A 146 13.28 1.63 2.21
CA LEU A 146 14.01 2.86 1.94
C LEU A 146 15.29 2.95 2.78
#